data_4d7af3a918bbd77f15ac3e85628d99c5
#
_entry.id   4d7af3a918bbd77f15ac3e85628d99c5
#
_cell.length_a   1.000
_cell.length_b   1.000
_cell.length_c   1.000
_cell.angle_alpha   90.00
_cell.angle_beta   90.00
_cell.angle_gamma   90.00
#
_symmetry.space_group_name_H-M   'P 1'
#
loop_
_entity.id
_entity.type
_entity.pdbx_description
1 polymer ?
#
loop_
_entity_poly.entity_id
_entity_poly.type
_entity_poly.pdbx_seq_one_letter_code
_entity_poly.pdbx_strand_id
1 'polypeptide(L)'
;ASDVYKRQGMDTEHLDMIKRCYEEMYSHRPIFFLDEIQIVPHWEQFVRRLADQKYRVYVTGSNAKMLSKDIATTLGGRFMIQYVYPFSFREYLSSNGVQLDKLWIYKNRSEVVRHFDTYFRFGGLPELLVAEGQEKRQWLSSLFNKIFFGDLVARYSIRNDMALKVLIRKLAESVKQPSSFTRLANLVSSTGKKITTDTIIDYLNYLEDTWIMFSLENYASKLADKVSNKKYYFMDNGILSLFLMDPETSLLENLVAVTLKKRYGDALYFYHRNLEVDFYLDEGHKAIQVSYSLKDPETRKREVNALLKLAENVAVDDLCIITRDEEEMIVEGEKTIRVVPVWRWLLDDEG
;
A
#
# COMPACT_ATOMS: atom_id res chain seq x y z
N ALA A 1 -2.02 25.82 16.26
CA ALA A 1 -1.77 24.54 16.87
C ALA A 1 -0.28 24.46 17.25
N SER A 2 0.07 24.19 18.51
CA SER A 2 1.45 24.06 18.90
C SER A 2 1.85 22.57 18.92
N ASP A 3 2.93 22.21 18.25
CA ASP A 3 3.57 20.88 18.29
C ASP A 3 4.27 20.65 19.65
N VAL A 4 3.52 20.82 20.74
CA VAL A 4 4.10 20.86 22.10
C VAL A 4 4.66 19.51 22.51
N TYR A 5 4.05 18.40 22.07
CA TYR A 5 4.46 17.06 22.49
C TYR A 5 5.61 16.44 21.67
N LYS A 6 6.08 17.09 20.60
CA LYS A 6 7.32 16.67 19.91
C LYS A 6 8.58 16.93 20.72
N ARG A 7 8.48 17.56 21.88
CA ARG A 7 9.61 17.74 22.81
C ARG A 7 9.86 16.43 23.56
N GLN A 8 11.13 16.02 23.65
CA GLN A 8 11.55 14.85 24.43
C GLN A 8 11.03 14.96 25.87
N GLY A 9 10.41 13.87 26.39
CA GLY A 9 9.97 13.78 27.78
C GLY A 9 8.51 14.18 28.04
N MET A 10 7.69 14.39 27.02
CA MET A 10 6.26 14.56 27.23
C MET A 10 5.57 13.24 27.59
N ASP A 11 4.67 13.32 28.56
CA ASP A 11 3.80 12.25 29.01
C ASP A 11 2.32 12.70 29.05
N THR A 12 1.44 11.83 29.52
CA THR A 12 0.00 12.13 29.60
C THR A 12 -0.33 13.23 30.63
N GLU A 13 0.51 13.46 31.64
CA GLU A 13 0.29 14.54 32.61
C GLU A 13 0.47 15.91 31.97
N HIS A 14 1.45 16.05 31.09
CA HIS A 14 1.64 17.26 30.30
C HIS A 14 0.44 17.53 29.36
N LEU A 15 -0.11 16.47 28.74
CA LEU A 15 -1.33 16.62 27.91
C LEU A 15 -2.53 17.05 28.74
N ASP A 16 -2.72 16.49 29.94
CA ASP A 16 -3.77 16.90 30.88
C ASP A 16 -3.58 18.36 31.34
N MET A 17 -2.35 18.80 31.54
CA MET A 17 -2.03 20.20 31.88
C MET A 17 -2.41 21.15 30.73
N ILE A 18 -2.04 20.81 29.49
CA ILE A 18 -2.42 21.61 28.30
C ILE A 18 -3.92 21.75 28.22
N LYS A 19 -4.66 20.64 28.42
CA LYS A 19 -6.14 20.67 28.44
C LYS A 19 -6.68 21.64 29.49
N ARG A 20 -6.18 21.55 30.73
CA ARG A 20 -6.59 22.42 31.84
C ARG A 20 -6.31 23.90 31.56
N CYS A 21 -5.11 24.22 31.09
CA CYS A 21 -4.78 25.60 30.73
C CYS A 21 -5.72 26.14 29.63
N TYR A 22 -6.06 25.33 28.65
CA TYR A 22 -7.03 25.76 27.63
C TYR A 22 -8.40 26.05 28.21
N GLU A 23 -8.91 25.18 29.09
CA GLU A 23 -10.21 25.32 29.73
C GLU A 23 -10.28 26.52 30.67
N GLU A 24 -9.16 26.93 31.28
CA GLU A 24 -9.04 28.16 32.08
C GLU A 24 -9.03 29.42 31.21
N MET A 25 -8.45 29.35 30.01
CA MET A 25 -8.33 30.50 29.11
C MET A 25 -9.55 30.72 28.21
N TYR A 26 -10.32 29.68 27.92
CA TYR A 26 -11.41 29.72 26.94
C TYR A 26 -12.66 29.04 27.45
N SER A 27 -13.82 29.65 27.19
CA SER A 27 -15.15 29.16 27.61
C SER A 27 -15.72 28.05 26.71
N HIS A 28 -15.15 27.82 25.52
CA HIS A 28 -15.61 26.81 24.56
C HIS A 28 -14.78 25.55 24.62
N ARG A 29 -15.42 24.43 24.32
CA ARG A 29 -14.73 23.12 24.26
C ARG A 29 -13.73 23.02 23.10
N PRO A 30 -12.50 22.58 23.33
CA PRO A 30 -11.56 22.33 22.27
C PRO A 30 -11.92 21.11 21.42
N ILE A 31 -11.45 21.11 20.18
CA ILE A 31 -11.27 19.92 19.35
C ILE A 31 -9.79 19.57 19.42
N PHE A 32 -9.48 18.31 19.74
CA PHE A 32 -8.11 17.85 19.83
C PHE A 32 -7.65 17.26 18.50
N PHE A 33 -6.53 17.77 17.99
CA PHE A 33 -5.79 17.18 16.87
C PHE A 33 -4.42 16.76 17.41
N LEU A 34 -4.23 15.46 17.56
CA LEU A 34 -3.03 14.86 18.16
C LEU A 34 -2.25 14.16 17.06
N ASP A 35 -1.24 14.86 16.54
CA ASP A 35 -0.42 14.41 15.42
C ASP A 35 0.79 13.60 15.93
N GLU A 36 1.04 12.40 15.34
CA GLU A 36 2.11 11.47 15.74
C GLU A 36 2.09 11.13 17.25
N ILE A 37 0.89 10.97 17.80
CA ILE A 37 0.69 10.83 19.27
C ILE A 37 1.35 9.57 19.85
N GLN A 38 1.66 8.55 19.04
CA GLN A 38 2.32 7.32 19.49
C GLN A 38 3.70 7.54 20.13
N ILE A 39 4.28 8.73 20.02
CA ILE A 39 5.50 9.09 20.73
C ILE A 39 5.30 9.36 22.22
N VAL A 40 4.05 9.60 22.65
CA VAL A 40 3.69 9.85 24.06
C VAL A 40 3.30 8.51 24.71
N PRO A 41 4.00 8.05 25.75
CA PRO A 41 3.62 6.83 26.45
C PRO A 41 2.20 6.92 27.01
N HIS A 42 1.43 5.83 26.86
CA HIS A 42 0.05 5.71 27.40
C HIS A 42 -0.95 6.74 26.82
N TRP A 43 -0.68 7.29 25.64
CA TRP A 43 -1.56 8.26 24.97
C TRP A 43 -2.99 7.76 24.78
N GLU A 44 -3.18 6.46 24.57
CA GLU A 44 -4.48 5.82 24.38
C GLU A 44 -5.40 6.01 25.59
N GLN A 45 -4.84 6.03 26.80
CA GLN A 45 -5.60 6.29 28.03
C GLN A 45 -6.05 7.75 28.10
N PHE A 46 -5.21 8.69 27.70
CA PHE A 46 -5.58 10.10 27.60
C PHE A 46 -6.70 10.33 26.60
N VAL A 47 -6.57 9.77 25.38
CA VAL A 47 -7.58 9.86 24.33
C VAL A 47 -8.91 9.25 24.80
N ARG A 48 -8.87 8.11 25.48
CA ARG A 48 -10.07 7.49 26.04
C ARG A 48 -10.77 8.42 27.04
N ARG A 49 -10.03 9.02 27.99
CA ARG A 49 -10.59 9.98 28.94
C ARG A 49 -11.27 11.17 28.24
N LEU A 50 -10.64 11.70 27.18
CA LEU A 50 -11.25 12.78 26.37
C LEU A 50 -12.54 12.31 25.69
N ALA A 51 -12.56 11.12 25.12
CA ALA A 51 -13.74 10.56 24.48
C ALA A 51 -14.88 10.31 25.48
N ASP A 52 -14.58 9.81 26.68
CA ASP A 52 -15.56 9.63 27.76
C ASP A 52 -16.16 10.97 28.21
N GLN A 53 -15.36 12.05 28.19
CA GLN A 53 -15.79 13.42 28.43
C GLN A 53 -16.48 14.09 27.24
N LYS A 54 -16.71 13.34 26.13
CA LYS A 54 -17.39 13.82 24.91
C LYS A 54 -16.62 14.93 24.15
N TYR A 55 -15.30 14.95 24.21
CA TYR A 55 -14.49 15.75 23.31
C TYR A 55 -14.42 15.11 21.93
N ARG A 56 -14.28 15.94 20.89
CA ARG A 56 -13.88 15.46 19.56
C ARG A 56 -12.36 15.34 19.51
N VAL A 57 -11.88 14.16 19.18
CA VAL A 57 -10.44 13.86 19.14
C VAL A 57 -10.10 13.24 17.80
N TYR A 58 -9.14 13.83 17.13
CA TYR A 58 -8.51 13.29 15.92
C TYR A 58 -7.08 12.92 16.27
N VAL A 59 -6.69 11.72 15.90
CA VAL A 59 -5.38 11.17 16.21
C VAL A 59 -4.73 10.75 14.89
N THR A 60 -3.48 11.14 14.69
CA THR A 60 -2.68 10.63 13.57
C THR A 60 -1.49 9.83 14.04
N GLY A 61 -0.98 8.99 13.18
CA GLY A 61 0.27 8.28 13.39
C GLY A 61 0.72 7.52 12.15
N SER A 62 2.04 7.44 12.01
CA SER A 62 2.72 6.83 10.86
C SER A 62 2.97 5.32 11.03
N ASN A 63 2.42 4.68 12.08
CA ASN A 63 2.70 3.29 12.40
C ASN A 63 1.42 2.45 12.52
N ALA A 64 1.36 1.31 11.82
CA ALA A 64 0.25 0.36 11.91
C ALA A 64 0.03 -0.20 13.34
N LYS A 65 1.05 -0.17 14.22
CA LYS A 65 0.89 -0.53 15.64
C LYS A 65 -0.15 0.30 16.38
N MET A 66 -0.48 1.51 15.91
CA MET A 66 -1.62 2.27 16.44
C MET A 66 -2.96 1.57 16.27
N LEU A 67 -3.03 0.56 15.40
CA LEU A 67 -4.20 -0.27 15.16
C LEU A 67 -4.17 -1.59 15.94
N SER A 68 -3.19 -1.75 16.85
CA SER A 68 -3.03 -2.99 17.62
C SER A 68 -4.27 -3.29 18.47
N LYS A 69 -4.47 -4.60 18.76
CA LYS A 69 -5.54 -5.06 19.63
C LYS A 69 -5.58 -4.34 20.98
N ASP A 70 -4.42 -4.04 21.54
CA ASP A 70 -4.30 -3.40 22.85
C ASP A 70 -4.86 -1.97 22.80
N ILE A 71 -4.53 -1.22 21.76
CA ILE A 71 -5.06 0.13 21.54
C ILE A 71 -6.56 0.07 21.26
N ALA A 72 -7.00 -0.84 20.39
CA ALA A 72 -8.43 -1.03 20.11
C ALA A 72 -9.22 -1.39 21.37
N THR A 73 -8.65 -2.25 22.23
CA THR A 73 -9.26 -2.63 23.52
C THR A 73 -9.31 -1.43 24.47
N THR A 74 -8.24 -0.68 24.59
CA THR A 74 -8.16 0.49 25.45
C THR A 74 -9.14 1.58 25.02
N LEU A 75 -9.27 1.83 23.73
CA LEU A 75 -10.24 2.81 23.17
C LEU A 75 -11.69 2.31 23.20
N GLY A 76 -11.88 1.00 23.46
CA GLY A 76 -13.21 0.41 23.67
C GLY A 76 -14.11 0.42 22.45
N GLY A 77 -13.55 0.31 21.24
CA GLY A 77 -14.31 0.30 19.98
C GLY A 77 -14.98 1.62 19.61
N ARG A 78 -14.63 2.73 20.28
CA ARG A 78 -15.24 4.06 20.06
C ARG A 78 -14.38 4.94 19.16
N PHE A 79 -13.85 4.39 18.08
CA PHE A 79 -13.04 5.11 17.11
C PHE A 79 -13.37 4.65 15.70
N MET A 80 -13.10 5.51 14.74
CA MET A 80 -13.15 5.21 13.32
C MET A 80 -11.75 5.34 12.75
N ILE A 81 -11.35 4.35 11.94
CA ILE A 81 -10.06 4.35 11.28
C ILE A 81 -10.22 4.94 9.89
N GLN A 82 -9.35 5.88 9.56
CA GLN A 82 -9.21 6.42 8.22
C GLN A 82 -7.79 6.21 7.74
N TYR A 83 -7.62 5.38 6.72
CA TYR A 83 -6.34 5.20 6.05
C TYR A 83 -6.09 6.34 5.07
N VAL A 84 -4.89 6.93 5.13
CA VAL A 84 -4.44 7.95 4.18
C VAL A 84 -3.36 7.32 3.31
N TYR A 85 -3.68 7.12 2.05
CA TYR A 85 -2.77 6.56 1.05
C TYR A 85 -2.09 7.68 0.25
N PRO A 86 -1.00 7.40 -0.46
CA PRO A 86 -0.52 8.27 -1.53
C PRO A 86 -1.66 8.60 -2.51
N PHE A 87 -1.55 9.70 -3.23
CA PHE A 87 -2.57 10.09 -4.20
C PHE A 87 -2.89 8.96 -5.18
N SER A 88 -4.17 8.71 -5.43
CA SER A 88 -4.63 7.98 -6.61
C SER A 88 -4.28 8.75 -7.88
N PHE A 89 -4.32 8.10 -9.03
CA PHE A 89 -4.07 8.80 -10.30
C PHE A 89 -5.07 9.93 -10.55
N ARG A 90 -6.32 9.76 -10.13
CA ARG A 90 -7.36 10.79 -10.18
C ARG A 90 -7.01 12.00 -9.30
N GLU A 91 -6.61 11.78 -8.06
CA GLU A 91 -6.16 12.83 -7.13
C GLU A 91 -4.90 13.52 -7.65
N TYR A 92 -3.95 12.76 -8.22
CA TYR A 92 -2.74 13.28 -8.84
C TYR A 92 -3.07 14.21 -10.03
N LEU A 93 -3.97 13.82 -10.94
CA LEU A 93 -4.42 14.65 -12.06
C LEU A 93 -5.09 15.93 -11.56
N SER A 94 -6.03 15.80 -10.61
CA SER A 94 -6.72 16.95 -10.01
C SER A 94 -5.74 17.95 -9.38
N SER A 95 -4.74 17.45 -8.65
CA SER A 95 -3.70 18.30 -8.03
C SER A 95 -2.77 18.97 -9.06
N ASN A 96 -2.69 18.44 -10.28
CA ASN A 96 -2.01 19.07 -11.41
C ASN A 96 -2.93 19.98 -12.26
N GLY A 97 -4.16 20.25 -11.79
CA GLY A 97 -5.12 21.12 -12.49
C GLY A 97 -5.79 20.50 -13.71
N VAL A 98 -5.67 19.19 -13.89
CA VAL A 98 -6.27 18.46 -15.02
C VAL A 98 -7.76 18.23 -14.77
N GLN A 99 -8.59 18.52 -15.77
CA GLN A 99 -10.02 18.27 -15.70
C GLN A 99 -10.33 16.76 -15.78
N LEU A 100 -11.26 16.29 -14.94
CA LEU A 100 -11.58 14.86 -14.80
C LEU A 100 -12.88 14.43 -15.47
N ASP A 101 -13.50 15.30 -16.29
CA ASP A 101 -14.68 14.88 -17.05
C ASP A 101 -14.31 13.94 -18.22
N LYS A 102 -15.19 12.98 -18.50
CA LYS A 102 -14.94 11.92 -19.50
C LYS A 102 -14.65 12.47 -20.89
N LEU A 103 -15.34 13.54 -21.29
CA LEU A 103 -15.16 14.15 -22.61
C LEU A 103 -13.82 14.86 -22.73
N TRP A 104 -13.41 15.56 -21.68
CA TRP A 104 -12.11 16.22 -21.64
C TRP A 104 -10.97 15.21 -21.71
N ILE A 105 -11.04 14.13 -20.89
CA ILE A 105 -10.06 13.03 -20.88
C ILE A 105 -9.94 12.39 -22.27
N TYR A 106 -11.06 12.14 -22.94
CA TYR A 106 -11.07 11.58 -24.29
C TYR A 106 -10.35 12.49 -25.30
N LYS A 107 -10.65 13.79 -25.27
CA LYS A 107 -10.04 14.79 -26.19
C LYS A 107 -8.57 15.04 -25.89
N ASN A 108 -8.14 14.94 -24.64
CA ASN A 108 -6.80 15.26 -24.19
C ASN A 108 -6.01 14.01 -23.75
N ARG A 109 -6.28 12.87 -24.37
CA ARG A 109 -5.66 11.57 -24.02
C ARG A 109 -4.14 11.65 -23.91
N SER A 110 -3.46 12.34 -24.83
CA SER A 110 -1.99 12.46 -24.83
C SER A 110 -1.45 13.19 -23.59
N GLU A 111 -2.18 14.17 -23.08
CA GLU A 111 -1.83 14.87 -21.85
C GLU A 111 -2.03 13.97 -20.64
N VAL A 112 -3.15 13.26 -20.57
CA VAL A 112 -3.44 12.30 -19.50
C VAL A 112 -2.38 11.20 -19.46
N VAL A 113 -1.99 10.64 -20.59
CA VAL A 113 -0.96 9.59 -20.69
C VAL A 113 0.42 10.13 -20.25
N ARG A 114 0.79 11.36 -20.60
CA ARG A 114 2.04 11.99 -20.12
C ARG A 114 2.05 12.13 -18.60
N HIS A 115 0.95 12.56 -18.00
CA HIS A 115 0.80 12.59 -16.54
C HIS A 115 0.87 11.19 -15.94
N PHE A 116 0.25 10.21 -16.61
CA PHE A 116 0.30 8.83 -16.19
C PHE A 116 1.73 8.26 -16.20
N ASP A 117 2.56 8.54 -17.20
CA ASP A 117 3.95 8.10 -17.26
C ASP A 117 4.76 8.61 -16.06
N THR A 118 4.53 9.83 -15.64
CA THR A 118 5.16 10.40 -14.45
C THR A 118 4.66 9.73 -13.17
N TYR A 119 3.35 9.61 -13.02
CA TYR A 119 2.71 8.96 -11.87
C TYR A 119 3.10 7.47 -11.77
N PHE A 120 3.09 6.76 -12.89
CA PHE A 120 3.47 5.36 -12.99
C PHE A 120 4.88 5.09 -12.46
N ARG A 121 5.82 5.98 -12.76
CA ARG A 121 7.23 5.83 -12.39
C ARG A 121 7.56 6.35 -10.99
N PHE A 122 6.96 7.47 -10.61
CA PHE A 122 7.33 8.18 -9.38
C PHE A 122 6.31 8.06 -8.26
N GLY A 123 5.16 7.45 -8.52
CA GLY A 123 4.13 7.24 -7.52
C GLY A 123 3.25 8.45 -7.23
N GLY A 124 2.51 8.37 -6.12
CA GLY A 124 1.50 9.34 -5.73
C GLY A 124 1.83 10.15 -4.49
N LEU A 125 3.09 10.21 -4.04
CA LEU A 125 3.45 11.00 -2.87
C LEU A 125 3.29 12.50 -3.16
N PRO A 126 2.53 13.27 -2.34
CA PRO A 126 2.14 14.66 -2.65
C PRO A 126 3.33 15.59 -2.88
N GLU A 127 4.41 15.41 -2.14
CA GLU A 127 5.61 16.25 -2.24
C GLU A 127 6.29 16.18 -3.61
N LEU A 128 6.03 15.10 -4.37
CA LEU A 128 6.59 14.95 -5.71
C LEU A 128 5.87 15.77 -6.78
N LEU A 129 4.74 16.40 -6.46
CA LEU A 129 4.04 17.28 -7.41
C LEU A 129 4.88 18.50 -7.78
N VAL A 130 5.64 19.04 -6.83
CA VAL A 130 6.44 20.25 -7.00
C VAL A 130 7.89 19.99 -7.44
N ALA A 131 8.34 18.73 -7.39
CA ALA A 131 9.69 18.34 -7.81
C ALA A 131 9.73 17.99 -9.29
N GLU A 132 10.89 18.19 -9.94
CA GLU A 132 11.06 17.89 -11.37
C GLU A 132 12.21 16.92 -11.63
N GLY A 133 12.09 16.11 -12.69
CA GLY A 133 13.14 15.27 -13.24
C GLY A 133 13.90 14.43 -12.19
N GLN A 134 15.21 14.72 -12.06
CA GLN A 134 16.09 13.99 -11.13
C GLN A 134 15.79 14.30 -9.65
N GLU A 135 15.21 15.45 -9.33
CA GLU A 135 14.86 15.82 -7.97
C GLU A 135 13.86 14.84 -7.36
N LYS A 136 12.89 14.33 -8.16
CA LYS A 136 11.94 13.29 -7.72
C LYS A 136 12.66 12.06 -7.18
N ARG A 137 13.66 11.56 -7.90
CA ARG A 137 14.41 10.37 -7.48
C ARG A 137 15.27 10.64 -6.24
N GLN A 138 15.87 11.81 -6.14
CA GLN A 138 16.66 12.21 -4.97
C GLN A 138 15.76 12.33 -3.74
N TRP A 139 14.59 12.95 -3.89
CA TRP A 139 13.62 13.07 -2.82
C TRP A 139 13.12 11.70 -2.33
N LEU A 140 12.73 10.81 -3.25
CA LEU A 140 12.32 9.44 -2.93
C LEU A 140 13.42 8.68 -2.18
N SER A 141 14.68 8.82 -2.62
CA SER A 141 15.82 8.19 -1.95
C SER A 141 16.02 8.74 -0.54
N SER A 142 15.85 10.05 -0.35
CA SER A 142 15.96 10.71 0.95
C SER A 142 14.83 10.29 1.87
N LEU A 143 13.60 10.21 1.38
CA LEU A 143 12.45 9.71 2.13
C LEU A 143 12.66 8.26 2.55
N PHE A 144 13.05 7.38 1.61
CA PHE A 144 13.33 5.99 1.92
C PHE A 144 14.41 5.84 2.99
N ASN A 145 15.51 6.60 2.90
CA ASN A 145 16.56 6.58 3.90
C ASN A 145 16.06 7.05 5.28
N LYS A 146 15.23 8.08 5.33
CA LYS A 146 14.59 8.56 6.57
C LYS A 146 13.76 7.44 7.22
N ILE A 147 12.91 6.78 6.45
CA ILE A 147 12.08 5.67 6.95
C ILE A 147 12.99 4.49 7.36
N PHE A 148 13.96 4.14 6.53
CA PHE A 148 14.86 3.02 6.78
C PHE A 148 15.65 3.19 8.08
N PHE A 149 16.30 4.32 8.26
CA PHE A 149 17.15 4.54 9.46
C PHE A 149 16.33 4.94 10.69
N GLY A 150 15.32 5.79 10.53
CA GLY A 150 14.50 6.30 11.64
C GLY A 150 13.41 5.33 12.08
N ASP A 151 12.57 4.91 11.12
CA ASP A 151 11.36 4.14 11.46
C ASP A 151 11.59 2.64 11.49
N LEU A 152 12.60 2.11 10.81
CA LEU A 152 12.97 0.70 10.87
C LEU A 152 14.13 0.47 11.81
N VAL A 153 15.36 0.88 11.42
CA VAL A 153 16.59 0.50 12.15
C VAL A 153 16.59 1.03 13.60
N ALA A 154 16.32 2.31 13.81
CA ALA A 154 16.34 2.90 15.14
C ALA A 154 15.16 2.41 16.00
N ARG A 155 13.94 2.44 15.47
CA ARG A 155 12.71 2.07 16.21
C ARG A 155 12.72 0.62 16.69
N TYR A 156 13.15 -0.31 15.82
CA TYR A 156 13.17 -1.75 16.13
C TYR A 156 14.55 -2.24 16.60
N SER A 157 15.49 -1.35 16.80
CA SER A 157 16.86 -1.68 17.24
C SER A 157 17.52 -2.76 16.37
N ILE A 158 17.35 -2.65 15.04
CA ILE A 158 17.82 -3.65 14.07
C ILE A 158 19.33 -3.65 14.02
N ARG A 159 19.95 -4.77 14.41
CA ARG A 159 21.42 -4.92 14.42
C ARG A 159 22.00 -5.28 13.04
N ASN A 160 21.23 -5.94 12.20
CA ASN A 160 21.66 -6.38 10.86
C ASN A 160 20.88 -5.63 9.77
N ASP A 161 21.17 -4.33 9.64
CA ASP A 161 20.54 -3.44 8.66
C ASP A 161 20.88 -3.83 7.20
N MET A 162 22.06 -4.44 6.99
CA MET A 162 22.44 -4.94 5.68
C MET A 162 21.53 -6.09 5.21
N ALA A 163 21.19 -7.03 6.11
CA ALA A 163 20.26 -8.10 5.78
C ALA A 163 18.86 -7.55 5.46
N LEU A 164 18.40 -6.54 6.20
CA LEU A 164 17.15 -5.86 5.90
C LEU A 164 17.18 -5.17 4.53
N LYS A 165 18.26 -4.48 4.16
CA LYS A 165 18.42 -3.87 2.83
C LYS A 165 18.35 -4.91 1.72
N VAL A 166 19.03 -6.05 1.90
CA VAL A 166 19.01 -7.16 0.96
C VAL A 166 17.60 -7.73 0.84
N LEU A 167 16.89 -7.91 1.96
CA LEU A 167 15.51 -8.40 1.97
C LEU A 167 14.60 -7.46 1.16
N ILE A 168 14.65 -6.15 1.40
CA ILE A 168 13.84 -5.15 0.67
C ILE A 168 14.11 -5.24 -0.84
N ARG A 169 15.38 -5.33 -1.25
CA ARG A 169 15.75 -5.48 -2.67
C ARG A 169 15.21 -6.79 -3.25
N LYS A 170 15.31 -7.90 -2.52
CA LYS A 170 14.78 -9.20 -2.98
C LYS A 170 13.26 -9.19 -3.10
N LEU A 171 12.56 -8.52 -2.20
CA LEU A 171 11.11 -8.33 -2.29
C LEU A 171 10.74 -7.46 -3.51
N ALA A 172 11.49 -6.38 -3.79
CA ALA A 172 11.29 -5.58 -4.99
C ALA A 172 11.47 -6.37 -6.29
N GLU A 173 12.53 -7.18 -6.37
CA GLU A 173 12.81 -8.06 -7.51
C GLU A 173 11.75 -9.16 -7.69
N SER A 174 11.04 -9.55 -6.63
CA SER A 174 10.05 -10.63 -6.62
C SER A 174 8.61 -10.16 -6.39
N VAL A 175 8.31 -8.90 -6.59
CA VAL A 175 6.99 -8.30 -6.38
C VAL A 175 5.84 -9.13 -7.00
N LYS A 176 6.06 -9.71 -8.17
CA LYS A 176 5.04 -10.50 -8.89
C LYS A 176 4.93 -11.97 -8.43
N GLN A 177 5.75 -12.41 -7.49
CA GLN A 177 5.84 -13.83 -7.14
C GLN A 177 5.58 -14.07 -5.65
N PRO A 178 4.82 -15.12 -5.30
CA PRO A 178 4.71 -15.54 -3.92
C PRO A 178 6.08 -15.91 -3.34
N SER A 179 6.31 -15.53 -2.10
CA SER A 179 7.57 -15.80 -1.41
C SER A 179 7.31 -16.36 -0.03
N SER A 180 7.89 -17.55 0.23
CA SER A 180 7.85 -18.13 1.57
C SER A 180 8.98 -17.57 2.45
N PHE A 181 8.75 -17.55 3.75
CA PHE A 181 9.73 -17.07 4.73
C PHE A 181 11.07 -17.81 4.60
N THR A 182 11.03 -19.14 4.43
CA THR A 182 12.24 -19.95 4.25
C THR A 182 12.99 -19.58 2.96
N ARG A 183 12.26 -19.35 1.85
CA ARG A 183 12.86 -18.90 0.59
C ARG A 183 13.56 -17.56 0.77
N LEU A 184 12.90 -16.60 1.43
CA LEU A 184 13.50 -15.29 1.70
C LEU A 184 14.73 -15.38 2.62
N ALA A 185 14.67 -16.21 3.69
CA ALA A 185 15.81 -16.45 4.56
C ALA A 185 17.02 -17.01 3.79
N ASN A 186 16.79 -17.98 2.92
CA ASN A 186 17.84 -18.56 2.09
C ASN A 186 18.41 -17.54 1.09
N LEU A 187 17.57 -16.73 0.43
CA LEU A 187 17.99 -15.68 -0.49
C LEU A 187 18.84 -14.61 0.19
N VAL A 188 18.45 -14.17 1.37
CA VAL A 188 19.25 -13.20 2.14
C VAL A 188 20.54 -13.83 2.64
N SER A 189 20.48 -15.07 3.15
CA SER A 189 21.68 -15.78 3.65
C SER A 189 22.70 -16.05 2.56
N SER A 190 22.29 -16.27 1.29
CA SER A 190 23.19 -16.48 0.16
C SER A 190 24.09 -15.27 -0.15
N THR A 191 23.77 -14.09 0.37
CA THR A 191 24.60 -12.88 0.24
C THR A 191 25.69 -12.77 1.30
N GLY A 192 25.93 -13.83 2.10
CA GLY A 192 27.01 -13.90 3.09
C GLY A 192 26.59 -13.51 4.51
N LYS A 193 25.33 -13.14 4.73
CA LYS A 193 24.79 -12.81 6.07
C LYS A 193 23.74 -13.82 6.48
N LYS A 194 24.10 -14.78 7.33
CA LYS A 194 23.14 -15.75 7.86
C LYS A 194 22.00 -15.02 8.59
N ILE A 195 20.78 -15.38 8.26
CA ILE A 195 19.56 -14.88 8.90
C ILE A 195 18.59 -16.04 9.13
N THR A 196 17.88 -16.01 10.24
CA THR A 196 16.88 -17.02 10.55
C THR A 196 15.54 -16.68 9.92
N THR A 197 14.68 -17.68 9.79
CA THR A 197 13.30 -17.48 9.32
C THR A 197 12.53 -16.56 10.26
N ASP A 198 12.72 -16.67 11.58
CA ASP A 198 12.06 -15.81 12.56
C ASP A 198 12.45 -14.34 12.37
N THR A 199 13.73 -14.07 12.14
CA THR A 199 14.19 -12.69 11.85
C THR A 199 13.60 -12.16 10.54
N ILE A 200 13.39 -13.00 9.52
CA ILE A 200 12.70 -12.60 8.29
C ILE A 200 11.24 -12.24 8.59
N ILE A 201 10.54 -13.03 9.40
CA ILE A 201 9.17 -12.74 9.82
C ILE A 201 9.10 -11.38 10.53
N ASP A 202 10.01 -11.14 11.49
CA ASP A 202 10.09 -9.86 12.19
C ASP A 202 10.30 -8.71 11.21
N TYR A 203 11.25 -8.83 10.28
CA TYR A 203 11.54 -7.78 9.30
C TYR A 203 10.37 -7.51 8.36
N LEU A 204 9.64 -8.54 7.93
CA LEU A 204 8.43 -8.38 7.12
C LEU A 204 7.35 -7.62 7.90
N ASN A 205 7.13 -8.00 9.16
CA ASN A 205 6.18 -7.28 10.03
C ASN A 205 6.59 -5.80 10.21
N TYR A 206 7.89 -5.50 10.37
CA TYR A 206 8.36 -4.12 10.49
C TYR A 206 8.16 -3.32 9.20
N LEU A 207 8.33 -3.95 8.04
CA LEU A 207 8.08 -3.31 6.74
C LEU A 207 6.58 -3.01 6.53
N GLU A 208 5.70 -3.89 6.98
CA GLU A 208 4.25 -3.66 6.97
C GLU A 208 3.85 -2.60 8.00
N ASP A 209 4.38 -2.66 9.22
CA ASP A 209 4.15 -1.68 10.28
C ASP A 209 4.52 -0.24 9.87
N THR A 210 5.56 -0.08 9.04
CA THR A 210 6.03 1.22 8.56
C THR A 210 5.40 1.67 7.26
N TRP A 211 4.39 0.97 6.78
CA TRP A 211 3.68 1.26 5.52
C TRP A 211 4.58 1.34 4.28
N ILE A 212 5.76 0.69 4.31
CA ILE A 212 6.59 0.54 3.10
C ILE A 212 5.98 -0.48 2.17
N MET A 213 5.44 -1.55 2.75
CA MET A 213 4.90 -2.70 2.02
C MET A 213 3.58 -3.18 2.64
N PHE A 214 2.86 -3.97 1.87
CA PHE A 214 1.76 -4.79 2.34
C PHE A 214 1.85 -6.17 1.68
N SER A 215 1.17 -7.15 2.27
CA SER A 215 1.11 -8.49 1.69
C SER A 215 -0.30 -8.88 1.28
N LEU A 216 -0.38 -9.79 0.33
CA LEU A 216 -1.61 -10.48 -0.06
C LEU A 216 -1.50 -11.96 0.25
N GLU A 217 -2.60 -12.53 0.71
CA GLU A 217 -2.74 -13.95 0.97
C GLU A 217 -3.25 -14.69 -0.27
N ASN A 218 -2.92 -15.97 -0.37
CA ASN A 218 -3.47 -16.82 -1.40
C ASN A 218 -4.88 -17.32 -1.01
N TYR A 219 -5.88 -16.96 -1.81
CA TYR A 219 -7.26 -17.39 -1.57
C TYR A 219 -7.42 -18.92 -1.49
N ALA A 220 -6.73 -19.64 -2.39
CA ALA A 220 -6.85 -21.10 -2.51
C ALA A 220 -6.08 -21.90 -1.43
N SER A 221 -5.28 -21.24 -0.61
CA SER A 221 -4.40 -21.92 0.34
C SER A 221 -5.10 -22.27 1.66
N LYS A 222 -4.60 -23.33 2.32
CA LYS A 222 -4.92 -23.62 3.71
C LYS A 222 -4.31 -22.55 4.63
N LEU A 223 -4.82 -22.43 5.84
CA LEU A 223 -4.42 -21.38 6.79
C LEU A 223 -2.89 -21.30 7.01
N ALA A 224 -2.21 -22.41 7.15
CA ALA A 224 -0.76 -22.45 7.35
C ALA A 224 0.02 -21.85 6.16
N ASP A 225 -0.42 -22.15 4.94
CA ASP A 225 0.21 -21.62 3.71
C ASP A 225 -0.18 -20.17 3.45
N LYS A 226 -1.40 -19.74 3.82
CA LYS A 226 -1.81 -18.34 3.75
C LYS A 226 -0.88 -17.44 4.56
N VAL A 227 -0.45 -17.90 5.73
CA VAL A 227 0.46 -17.13 6.59
C VAL A 227 1.87 -17.11 6.05
N SER A 228 2.37 -18.23 5.54
CA SER A 228 3.79 -18.44 5.23
C SER A 228 4.21 -18.16 3.79
N ASN A 229 3.27 -18.05 2.85
CA ASN A 229 3.54 -17.85 1.42
C ASN A 229 2.65 -16.74 0.85
N LYS A 230 3.17 -15.52 0.84
CA LYS A 230 2.44 -14.31 0.47
C LYS A 230 3.09 -13.63 -0.74
N LYS A 231 2.31 -12.84 -1.48
CA LYS A 231 2.83 -11.82 -2.40
C LYS A 231 3.03 -10.51 -1.62
N TYR A 232 4.15 -9.82 -1.88
CA TYR A 232 4.49 -8.56 -1.21
C TYR A 232 4.54 -7.42 -2.23
N TYR A 233 3.87 -6.31 -1.91
CA TYR A 233 3.78 -5.13 -2.75
C TYR A 233 4.22 -3.90 -1.98
N PHE A 234 4.81 -2.93 -2.69
CA PHE A 234 5.18 -1.65 -2.11
C PHE A 234 3.97 -0.71 -2.10
N MET A 235 3.84 0.09 -1.06
CA MET A 235 2.72 1.06 -0.93
C MET A 235 2.76 2.19 -1.96
N ASP A 236 3.90 2.38 -2.64
CA ASP A 236 4.07 3.39 -3.68
C ASP A 236 5.06 2.95 -4.76
N ASN A 237 4.72 3.21 -6.02
CA ASN A 237 5.57 2.87 -7.17
C ASN A 237 6.89 3.62 -7.18
N GLY A 238 6.92 4.87 -6.68
CA GLY A 238 8.15 5.65 -6.60
C GLY A 238 9.18 4.99 -5.70
N ILE A 239 8.75 4.46 -4.56
CA ILE A 239 9.64 3.71 -3.64
C ILE A 239 10.13 2.42 -4.31
N LEU A 240 9.23 1.64 -4.93
CA LEU A 240 9.60 0.41 -5.65
C LEU A 240 10.62 0.70 -6.76
N SER A 241 10.46 1.79 -7.51
CA SER A 241 11.32 2.17 -8.63
C SER A 241 12.78 2.41 -8.24
N LEU A 242 13.06 2.68 -6.96
CA LEU A 242 14.42 2.87 -6.45
C LEU A 242 15.27 1.59 -6.51
N PHE A 243 14.65 0.43 -6.49
CA PHE A 243 15.30 -0.88 -6.35
C PHE A 243 15.43 -1.67 -7.66
N LEU A 244 14.76 -1.23 -8.73
CA LEU A 244 14.68 -1.96 -9.99
C LEU A 244 15.41 -1.24 -11.11
N MET A 245 16.09 -2.00 -11.97
CA MET A 245 16.75 -1.49 -13.17
C MET A 245 15.79 -1.44 -14.37
N ASP A 246 14.93 -2.46 -14.50
CA ASP A 246 13.90 -2.60 -15.54
C ASP A 246 12.55 -2.79 -14.86
N PRO A 247 11.90 -1.69 -14.44
CA PRO A 247 10.82 -1.75 -13.48
C PRO A 247 9.42 -1.94 -14.08
N GLU A 248 9.23 -1.76 -15.40
CA GLU A 248 7.93 -1.52 -16.02
C GLU A 248 6.87 -2.56 -15.66
N THR A 249 7.20 -3.85 -15.80
CA THR A 249 6.23 -4.94 -15.50
C THR A 249 5.92 -5.04 -14.01
N SER A 250 6.92 -4.82 -13.16
CA SER A 250 6.74 -4.85 -11.70
C SER A 250 5.98 -3.63 -11.19
N LEU A 251 6.25 -2.44 -11.77
CA LEU A 251 5.50 -1.23 -11.46
C LEU A 251 4.03 -1.34 -11.87
N LEU A 252 3.73 -2.01 -12.99
CA LEU A 252 2.36 -2.18 -13.45
C LEU A 252 1.54 -3.00 -12.45
N GLU A 253 2.04 -4.17 -12.07
CA GLU A 253 1.34 -5.03 -11.11
C GLU A 253 1.27 -4.39 -9.73
N ASN A 254 2.35 -3.74 -9.28
CA ASN A 254 2.36 -3.02 -8.00
C ASN A 254 1.33 -1.88 -7.96
N LEU A 255 1.21 -1.09 -9.04
CA LEU A 255 0.22 -0.02 -9.13
C LEU A 255 -1.22 -0.54 -9.03
N VAL A 256 -1.50 -1.65 -9.71
CA VAL A 256 -2.80 -2.32 -9.64
C VAL A 256 -3.03 -2.84 -8.21
N ALA A 257 -2.04 -3.49 -7.60
CA ALA A 257 -2.12 -3.99 -6.22
C ALA A 257 -2.44 -2.88 -5.21
N VAL A 258 -1.71 -1.75 -5.27
CA VAL A 258 -1.94 -0.58 -4.39
C VAL A 258 -3.35 -0.02 -4.58
N THR A 259 -3.79 0.11 -5.82
CA THR A 259 -5.13 0.63 -6.13
C THR A 259 -6.22 -0.30 -5.60
N LEU A 260 -6.09 -1.60 -5.79
CA LEU A 260 -7.03 -2.60 -5.27
C LEU A 260 -7.00 -2.65 -3.73
N LYS A 261 -5.81 -2.57 -3.12
CA LYS A 261 -5.68 -2.53 -1.65
C LYS A 261 -6.36 -1.30 -1.06
N LYS A 262 -6.21 -0.14 -1.70
CA LYS A 262 -6.91 1.10 -1.30
C LYS A 262 -8.43 0.95 -1.36
N ARG A 263 -8.95 0.24 -2.39
CA ARG A 263 -10.41 0.07 -2.62
C ARG A 263 -11.04 -1.02 -1.76
N TYR A 264 -10.37 -2.15 -1.62
CA TYR A 264 -10.95 -3.38 -1.06
C TYR A 264 -10.31 -3.85 0.25
N GLY A 265 -9.25 -3.19 0.71
CA GLY A 265 -8.61 -3.51 1.98
C GLY A 265 -8.14 -4.96 2.06
N ASP A 266 -8.64 -5.68 3.07
CA ASP A 266 -8.26 -7.07 3.34
C ASP A 266 -9.10 -8.10 2.57
N ALA A 267 -10.08 -7.67 1.78
CA ALA A 267 -10.84 -8.55 0.88
C ALA A 267 -10.10 -8.85 -0.44
N LEU A 268 -8.87 -8.37 -0.59
CA LEU A 268 -8.04 -8.58 -1.77
C LEU A 268 -7.09 -9.77 -1.54
N TYR A 269 -7.11 -10.71 -2.48
CA TYR A 269 -6.28 -11.92 -2.50
C TYR A 269 -5.58 -12.07 -3.84
N PHE A 270 -4.57 -12.95 -3.91
CA PHE A 270 -4.17 -13.59 -5.16
C PHE A 270 -4.67 -15.04 -5.17
N TYR A 271 -4.70 -15.66 -6.34
CA TYR A 271 -5.06 -17.07 -6.45
C TYR A 271 -3.90 -17.86 -7.04
N HIS A 272 -3.42 -18.87 -6.33
CA HIS A 272 -2.37 -19.76 -6.79
C HIS A 272 -2.62 -21.18 -6.31
N ARG A 273 -2.90 -22.09 -7.25
CA ARG A 273 -3.01 -23.54 -7.01
C ARG A 273 -2.46 -24.30 -8.22
N ASN A 274 -3.30 -24.61 -9.21
CA ASN A 274 -2.91 -25.22 -10.49
C ASN A 274 -2.77 -24.17 -11.60
N LEU A 275 -3.12 -22.95 -11.31
CA LEU A 275 -3.04 -21.76 -12.13
C LEU A 275 -2.73 -20.56 -11.23
N GLU A 276 -2.28 -19.48 -11.81
CA GLU A 276 -2.05 -18.23 -11.09
C GLU A 276 -2.93 -17.13 -11.64
N VAL A 277 -3.64 -16.41 -10.75
CA VAL A 277 -4.33 -15.16 -11.05
C VAL A 277 -3.84 -14.11 -10.07
N ASP A 278 -3.43 -12.96 -10.61
CA ASP A 278 -2.74 -11.94 -9.85
C ASP A 278 -3.59 -11.37 -8.74
N PHE A 279 -4.87 -11.08 -9.01
CA PHE A 279 -5.80 -10.54 -8.02
C PHE A 279 -7.16 -11.21 -8.11
N TYR A 280 -7.67 -11.57 -6.96
CA TYR A 280 -8.99 -12.15 -6.77
C TYR A 280 -9.73 -11.41 -5.65
N LEU A 281 -10.97 -11.07 -5.91
CA LEU A 281 -11.89 -10.42 -4.98
C LEU A 281 -13.10 -11.33 -4.80
N ASP A 282 -13.23 -11.92 -3.62
CA ASP A 282 -14.34 -12.81 -3.28
C ASP A 282 -15.65 -12.03 -3.22
N GLU A 283 -15.65 -10.89 -2.52
CA GLU A 283 -16.75 -9.95 -2.53
C GLU A 283 -16.80 -9.22 -3.87
N GLY A 284 -17.79 -9.54 -4.72
CA GLY A 284 -17.97 -8.97 -6.05
C GLY A 284 -17.45 -9.84 -7.19
N HIS A 285 -16.99 -11.07 -6.88
CA HIS A 285 -16.67 -12.12 -7.85
C HIS A 285 -15.79 -11.63 -9.02
N LYS A 286 -14.68 -10.92 -8.69
CA LYS A 286 -13.79 -10.33 -9.68
C LYS A 286 -12.45 -11.05 -9.73
N ALA A 287 -11.96 -11.28 -10.95
CA ALA A 287 -10.61 -11.78 -11.18
C ALA A 287 -9.87 -10.88 -12.17
N ILE A 288 -8.65 -10.50 -11.79
CA ILE A 288 -7.85 -9.54 -12.53
C ILE A 288 -6.46 -10.12 -12.78
N GLN A 289 -6.05 -10.15 -14.06
CA GLN A 289 -4.67 -10.39 -14.47
C GLN A 289 -4.01 -9.07 -14.85
N VAL A 290 -2.70 -9.01 -14.69
CA VAL A 290 -1.90 -7.86 -15.08
C VAL A 290 -0.80 -8.27 -16.03
N SER A 291 -0.87 -7.79 -17.26
CA SER A 291 0.14 -8.06 -18.28
C SER A 291 0.56 -6.76 -18.95
N TYR A 292 1.87 -6.53 -19.07
CA TYR A 292 2.36 -5.31 -19.71
C TYR A 292 1.87 -5.21 -21.17
N SER A 293 1.83 -6.35 -21.90
CA SER A 293 1.32 -6.44 -23.25
C SER A 293 0.80 -7.86 -23.54
N LEU A 294 -0.25 -7.95 -24.36
CA LEU A 294 -0.83 -9.20 -24.87
C LEU A 294 -0.45 -9.46 -26.35
N LYS A 295 0.51 -8.70 -26.92
CA LYS A 295 0.93 -8.85 -28.32
C LYS A 295 1.61 -10.19 -28.57
N ASP A 296 2.31 -10.74 -27.57
CA ASP A 296 2.84 -12.08 -27.64
C ASP A 296 1.72 -13.12 -27.48
N PRO A 297 1.51 -14.02 -28.48
CA PRO A 297 0.42 -14.99 -28.45
C PRO A 297 0.46 -15.96 -27.27
N GLU A 298 1.67 -16.35 -26.81
CA GLU A 298 1.81 -17.28 -25.69
C GLU A 298 1.44 -16.59 -24.36
N THR A 299 1.86 -15.34 -24.18
CA THR A 299 1.45 -14.51 -23.04
C THR A 299 -0.05 -14.33 -23.05
N ARG A 300 -0.64 -13.91 -24.17
CA ARG A 300 -2.09 -13.74 -24.30
C ARG A 300 -2.86 -15.01 -23.92
N LYS A 301 -2.46 -16.14 -24.48
CA LYS A 301 -3.08 -17.45 -24.22
C LYS A 301 -3.00 -17.83 -22.75
N ARG A 302 -1.85 -17.57 -22.10
CA ARG A 302 -1.62 -17.86 -20.68
C ARG A 302 -2.57 -17.04 -19.80
N GLU A 303 -2.63 -15.72 -19.99
CA GLU A 303 -3.45 -14.82 -19.17
C GLU A 303 -4.96 -15.10 -19.34
N VAL A 304 -5.40 -15.28 -20.58
CA VAL A 304 -6.80 -15.63 -20.88
C VAL A 304 -7.19 -16.98 -20.25
N ASN A 305 -6.37 -18.01 -20.46
CA ASN A 305 -6.64 -19.33 -19.91
C ASN A 305 -6.65 -19.36 -18.39
N ALA A 306 -5.81 -18.55 -17.72
CA ALA A 306 -5.78 -18.47 -16.28
C ALA A 306 -7.14 -17.96 -15.73
N LEU A 307 -7.68 -16.90 -16.32
CA LEU A 307 -9.00 -16.35 -15.92
C LEU A 307 -10.14 -17.32 -16.20
N LEU A 308 -10.17 -17.93 -17.38
CA LEU A 308 -11.22 -18.90 -17.74
C LEU A 308 -11.22 -20.11 -16.80
N LYS A 309 -10.06 -20.70 -16.57
CA LYS A 309 -9.93 -21.83 -15.64
C LYS A 309 -10.24 -21.46 -14.18
N LEU A 310 -9.94 -20.22 -13.75
CA LEU A 310 -10.38 -19.77 -12.44
C LEU A 310 -11.92 -19.77 -12.37
N ALA A 311 -12.58 -19.22 -13.39
CA ALA A 311 -14.04 -19.13 -13.45
C ALA A 311 -14.77 -20.49 -13.53
N GLU A 312 -14.05 -21.57 -13.81
CA GLU A 312 -14.57 -22.94 -13.69
C GLU A 312 -14.55 -23.46 -12.24
N ASN A 313 -13.68 -22.90 -11.38
CA ASN A 313 -13.41 -23.40 -10.05
C ASN A 313 -14.02 -22.55 -8.92
N VAL A 314 -14.21 -21.27 -9.15
CA VAL A 314 -14.78 -20.32 -8.20
C VAL A 314 -15.78 -19.39 -8.90
N ALA A 315 -16.72 -18.84 -8.14
CA ALA A 315 -17.68 -17.89 -8.68
C ALA A 315 -16.95 -16.59 -9.10
N VAL A 316 -16.92 -16.33 -10.41
CA VAL A 316 -16.34 -15.12 -10.99
C VAL A 316 -17.23 -14.63 -12.12
N ASP A 317 -17.68 -13.38 -12.00
CA ASP A 317 -18.58 -12.73 -12.96
C ASP A 317 -17.86 -11.65 -13.77
N ASP A 318 -16.82 -11.02 -13.19
CA ASP A 318 -16.05 -9.95 -13.83
C ASP A 318 -14.60 -10.41 -14.07
N LEU A 319 -14.26 -10.65 -15.32
CA LEU A 319 -12.93 -11.05 -15.76
C LEU A 319 -12.25 -9.88 -16.46
N CYS A 320 -11.07 -9.49 -15.97
CA CYS A 320 -10.34 -8.34 -16.49
C CYS A 320 -8.84 -8.65 -16.67
N ILE A 321 -8.25 -8.17 -17.76
CA ILE A 321 -6.82 -8.09 -17.94
C ILE A 321 -6.45 -6.61 -18.01
N ILE A 322 -5.60 -6.17 -17.08
CA ILE A 322 -5.08 -4.80 -17.07
C ILE A 322 -3.75 -4.80 -17.83
N THR A 323 -3.66 -3.96 -18.86
CA THR A 323 -2.46 -3.83 -19.67
C THR A 323 -1.88 -2.41 -19.57
N ARG A 324 -0.69 -2.20 -20.17
CA ARG A 324 -0.10 -0.88 -20.25
C ARG A 324 -0.95 0.07 -21.11
N ASP A 325 -1.35 -0.35 -22.31
CA ASP A 325 -2.03 0.51 -23.30
C ASP A 325 -3.08 -0.22 -24.17
N GLU A 326 -3.23 -1.55 -24.07
CA GLU A 326 -4.11 -2.32 -24.95
C GLU A 326 -5.56 -2.33 -24.43
N GLU A 327 -6.50 -2.29 -25.35
CA GLU A 327 -7.93 -2.29 -25.06
C GLU A 327 -8.65 -3.20 -26.04
N GLU A 328 -9.38 -4.20 -25.54
CA GLU A 328 -10.21 -5.08 -26.34
C GLU A 328 -11.23 -5.83 -25.46
N MET A 329 -12.16 -6.51 -26.12
CA MET A 329 -13.09 -7.45 -25.51
C MET A 329 -12.82 -8.83 -26.08
N ILE A 330 -12.42 -9.78 -25.22
CA ILE A 330 -12.19 -11.17 -25.62
C ILE A 330 -13.42 -11.98 -25.23
N VAL A 331 -14.04 -12.66 -26.19
CA VAL A 331 -15.19 -13.52 -25.97
C VAL A 331 -14.78 -14.97 -26.17
N GLU A 332 -14.87 -15.77 -25.12
CA GLU A 332 -14.55 -17.20 -25.13
C GLU A 332 -15.74 -17.99 -24.56
N GLY A 333 -16.51 -18.61 -25.47
CA GLY A 333 -17.77 -19.26 -25.11
C GLY A 333 -18.78 -18.27 -24.50
N GLU A 334 -19.24 -18.54 -23.29
CA GLU A 334 -20.16 -17.67 -22.56
C GLU A 334 -19.44 -16.61 -21.70
N LYS A 335 -18.11 -16.63 -21.63
CA LYS A 335 -17.34 -15.70 -20.81
C LYS A 335 -16.80 -14.55 -21.66
N THR A 336 -16.81 -13.37 -21.04
CA THR A 336 -16.23 -12.18 -21.64
C THR A 336 -15.13 -11.64 -20.72
N ILE A 337 -13.95 -11.40 -21.29
CA ILE A 337 -12.81 -10.83 -20.59
C ILE A 337 -12.59 -9.42 -21.13
N ARG A 338 -12.58 -8.43 -20.25
CA ARG A 338 -12.27 -7.04 -20.60
C ARG A 338 -10.77 -6.83 -20.52
N VAL A 339 -10.15 -6.37 -21.61
CA VAL A 339 -8.77 -5.87 -21.61
C VAL A 339 -8.81 -4.36 -21.55
N VAL A 340 -8.17 -3.77 -20.53
CA VAL A 340 -8.27 -2.33 -20.27
C VAL A 340 -6.87 -1.74 -20.02
N PRO A 341 -6.51 -0.61 -20.65
CA PRO A 341 -5.27 0.07 -20.34
C PRO A 341 -5.31 0.65 -18.92
N VAL A 342 -4.22 0.46 -18.17
CA VAL A 342 -4.15 0.79 -16.74
C VAL A 342 -4.49 2.26 -16.44
N TRP A 343 -4.04 3.20 -17.27
CA TRP A 343 -4.32 4.62 -17.05
C TRP A 343 -5.82 4.93 -17.07
N ARG A 344 -6.59 4.23 -17.94
CA ARG A 344 -8.04 4.36 -18.02
C ARG A 344 -8.73 3.64 -16.87
N TRP A 345 -8.28 2.40 -16.57
CA TRP A 345 -8.80 1.63 -15.44
C TRP A 345 -8.67 2.39 -14.09
N LEU A 346 -7.59 3.17 -13.91
CA LEU A 346 -7.42 4.03 -12.74
C LEU A 346 -8.40 5.21 -12.69
N LEU A 347 -8.94 5.62 -13.83
CA LEU A 347 -9.91 6.71 -13.96
C LEU A 347 -11.36 6.22 -14.08
N ASP A 348 -11.54 4.97 -14.51
CA ASP A 348 -12.85 4.32 -14.50
C ASP A 348 -13.26 4.04 -13.07
N ASP A 349 -14.41 4.51 -12.75
CA ASP A 349 -14.99 4.66 -11.44
C ASP A 349 -14.61 3.60 -10.41
N GLU A 350 -14.22 4.11 -9.41
CA GLU A 350 -14.69 4.00 -8.03
C GLU A 350 -16.23 3.88 -7.99
N GLY A 351 -16.72 2.69 -8.29
CA GLY A 351 -18.11 2.31 -8.03
C GLY A 351 -18.27 2.04 -6.56
#